data_854576c82104f57ef18ff1b30c929fad
#
_entry.id   854576c82104f57ef18ff1b30c929fad
#
_cell.length_a   1.000
_cell.length_b   1.000
_cell.length_c   1.000
_cell.angle_alpha   90.00
_cell.angle_beta   90.00
_cell.angle_gamma   90.00
#
_symmetry.space_group_name_H-M   'P 1'
#
loop_
_entity.id
_entity.type
_entity.pdbx_description
1 polymer ?
#
loop_
_entity_poly.entity_id
_entity_poly.type
_entity_poly.pdbx_seq_one_letter_code
_entity_poly.pdbx_strand_id
1 'polypeptide(L)'
;MALAFRFAEERDVPAVVALIESAYRGEASRAGWTTEADLLDGQRTDADAVLAVVRAPGRAMLLAEAEAEAEAETEAEADGQLAGCCQLERRPSAEAYFGMFSVRPGRQGQGWGRQILAEAERLARDDCGAATMVMSVLAQRGELIAWYERRGYHRTGESRPFPYGNARYGIPKRPDLSFVTLSKPLVGLNLL
;
A
#
# COMPACT_ATOMS: atom_id res chain seq x y z
N MET A 1 0.06 -16.12 -12.35
CA MET A 1 -1.30 -15.89 -11.86
C MET A 1 -1.68 -14.43 -12.11
N ALA A 2 -2.84 -14.20 -12.71
CA ALA A 2 -3.42 -12.88 -12.88
C ALA A 2 -4.13 -12.47 -11.59
N LEU A 3 -4.15 -11.15 -11.32
CA LEU A 3 -4.94 -10.58 -10.23
C LEU A 3 -6.18 -9.91 -10.82
N ALA A 4 -7.33 -10.11 -10.20
CA ALA A 4 -8.50 -9.30 -10.41
C ALA A 4 -8.43 -8.07 -9.49
N PHE A 5 -8.93 -6.93 -9.98
CA PHE A 5 -8.91 -5.68 -9.23
C PHE A 5 -10.31 -5.12 -9.07
N ARG A 6 -10.62 -4.63 -7.87
CA ARG A 6 -11.85 -3.90 -7.57
C ARG A 6 -11.62 -2.87 -6.46
N PHE A 7 -12.53 -1.95 -6.31
CA PHE A 7 -12.52 -1.06 -5.14
C PHE A 7 -13.19 -1.73 -3.94
N ALA A 8 -12.68 -1.42 -2.74
CA ALA A 8 -13.25 -1.91 -1.51
C ALA A 8 -14.59 -1.24 -1.20
N GLU A 9 -15.50 -2.02 -0.65
CA GLU A 9 -16.72 -1.59 -0.01
C GLU A 9 -16.61 -1.68 1.52
N GLU A 10 -17.59 -1.18 2.27
CA GLU A 10 -17.55 -1.21 3.74
C GLU A 10 -17.42 -2.63 4.31
N ARG A 11 -18.03 -3.62 3.65
CA ARG A 11 -17.94 -5.03 4.04
C ARG A 11 -16.52 -5.61 3.99
N ASP A 12 -15.63 -5.01 3.18
CA ASP A 12 -14.24 -5.47 3.02
C ASP A 12 -13.32 -4.96 4.14
N VAL A 13 -13.78 -3.99 4.95
CA VAL A 13 -12.95 -3.33 5.96
C VAL A 13 -12.24 -4.30 6.90
N PRO A 14 -12.91 -5.32 7.47
CA PRO A 14 -12.23 -6.27 8.36
C PRO A 14 -11.08 -7.03 7.67
N ALA A 15 -11.30 -7.52 6.45
CA ALA A 15 -10.30 -8.26 5.68
C ALA A 15 -9.12 -7.36 5.28
N VAL A 16 -9.38 -6.11 4.90
CA VAL A 16 -8.35 -5.11 4.58
C VAL A 16 -7.49 -4.77 5.80
N VAL A 17 -8.10 -4.56 6.97
CA VAL A 17 -7.37 -4.32 8.22
C VAL A 17 -6.47 -5.51 8.55
N ALA A 18 -7.01 -6.73 8.52
CA ALA A 18 -6.26 -7.95 8.80
C ALA A 18 -5.06 -8.12 7.85
N LEU A 19 -5.25 -7.86 6.55
CA LEU A 19 -4.19 -7.91 5.55
C LEU A 19 -3.09 -6.88 5.83
N ILE A 20 -3.47 -5.62 6.07
CA ILE A 20 -2.49 -4.55 6.36
C ILE A 20 -1.71 -4.87 7.63
N GLU A 21 -2.38 -5.26 8.72
CA GLU A 21 -1.72 -5.64 9.97
C GLU A 21 -0.74 -6.80 9.74
N SER A 22 -1.15 -7.86 9.05
CA SER A 22 -0.29 -9.02 8.76
C SER A 22 0.94 -8.67 7.92
N ALA A 23 0.82 -7.67 7.02
CA ALA A 23 1.90 -7.27 6.13
C ALA A 23 2.94 -6.34 6.79
N TYR A 24 2.53 -5.61 7.83
CA TYR A 24 3.37 -4.58 8.44
C TYR A 24 3.80 -4.89 9.86
N ARG A 25 3.02 -5.65 10.63
CA ARG A 25 3.19 -5.81 12.07
C ARG A 25 3.32 -7.26 12.50
N GLY A 26 3.99 -7.44 13.64
CA GLY A 26 4.12 -8.72 14.30
C GLY A 26 4.93 -9.75 13.51
N GLU A 27 4.90 -10.98 14.01
CA GLU A 27 5.70 -12.09 13.48
C GLU A 27 5.25 -12.52 12.08
N ALA A 28 3.95 -12.43 11.79
CA ALA A 28 3.42 -12.76 10.46
C ALA A 28 4.04 -11.92 9.34
N SER A 29 4.33 -10.64 9.60
CA SER A 29 4.95 -9.75 8.62
C SER A 29 6.40 -10.14 8.26
N ARG A 30 7.07 -10.90 9.12
CA ARG A 30 8.46 -11.38 8.89
C ARG A 30 8.55 -12.48 7.84
N ALA A 31 7.44 -13.12 7.51
CA ALA A 31 7.36 -14.05 6.38
C ALA A 31 7.48 -13.33 5.02
N GLY A 32 7.29 -12.00 4.99
CA GLY A 32 7.51 -11.16 3.82
C GLY A 32 8.96 -10.72 3.67
N TRP A 33 9.36 -10.31 2.47
CA TRP A 33 10.70 -9.76 2.21
C TRP A 33 10.91 -8.36 2.81
N THR A 34 9.84 -7.67 3.19
CA THR A 34 9.88 -6.33 3.80
C THR A 34 8.85 -6.23 4.91
N THR A 35 9.25 -5.70 6.06
CA THR A 35 8.43 -5.56 7.25
C THR A 35 8.76 -4.27 7.98
N GLU A 36 7.88 -3.80 8.86
CA GLU A 36 8.16 -2.74 9.81
C GLU A 36 8.34 -3.27 11.25
N ALA A 37 8.27 -4.59 11.47
CA ALA A 37 8.31 -5.20 12.79
C ALA A 37 9.55 -4.88 13.62
N ASP A 38 10.68 -4.54 12.98
CA ASP A 38 11.90 -4.11 13.66
C ASP A 38 11.95 -2.60 13.94
N LEU A 39 11.04 -1.83 13.35
CA LEU A 39 10.99 -0.38 13.47
C LEU A 39 9.84 0.09 14.36
N LEU A 40 8.72 -0.62 14.32
CA LEU A 40 7.46 -0.22 14.95
C LEU A 40 6.72 -1.42 15.56
N ASP A 41 6.23 -1.24 16.78
CA ASP A 41 5.23 -2.10 17.41
C ASP A 41 3.83 -1.45 17.33
N GLY A 42 2.84 -2.14 17.92
CA GLY A 42 1.46 -1.68 17.94
C GLY A 42 0.77 -1.84 16.59
N GLN A 43 -0.37 -1.19 16.42
CA GLN A 43 -1.16 -1.27 15.19
C GLN A 43 -0.53 -0.47 14.03
N ARG A 44 -0.83 -0.87 12.81
CA ARG A 44 -0.54 -0.10 11.58
C ARG A 44 -1.75 0.70 11.14
N THR A 45 -2.94 0.13 11.30
CA THR A 45 -4.22 0.72 10.92
C THR A 45 -5.33 0.20 11.83
N ASP A 46 -6.53 0.70 11.64
CA ASP A 46 -7.75 0.25 12.30
C ASP A 46 -8.95 0.34 11.35
N ALA A 47 -10.10 -0.20 11.78
CA ALA A 47 -11.31 -0.19 10.97
C ALA A 47 -11.78 1.23 10.62
N ASP A 48 -11.67 2.17 11.55
CA ASP A 48 -12.08 3.57 11.32
C ASP A 48 -11.20 4.24 10.25
N ALA A 49 -9.89 3.97 10.28
CA ALA A 49 -8.96 4.52 9.30
C ALA A 49 -9.22 3.97 7.88
N VAL A 50 -9.47 2.67 7.76
CA VAL A 50 -9.82 2.05 6.47
C VAL A 50 -11.19 2.52 5.98
N LEU A 51 -12.19 2.56 6.86
CA LEU A 51 -13.53 3.03 6.54
C LEU A 51 -13.53 4.50 6.08
N ALA A 52 -12.69 5.34 6.71
CA ALA A 52 -12.51 6.72 6.30
C ALA A 52 -11.93 6.84 4.87
N VAL A 53 -11.08 5.90 4.43
CA VAL A 53 -10.62 5.87 3.04
C VAL A 53 -11.74 5.44 2.10
N VAL A 54 -12.49 4.40 2.45
CA VAL A 54 -13.58 3.86 1.61
C VAL A 54 -14.69 4.88 1.40
N ARG A 55 -15.01 5.68 2.42
CA ARG A 55 -16.13 6.66 2.38
C ARG A 55 -15.74 8.03 1.85
N ALA A 56 -14.46 8.38 1.86
CA ALA A 56 -14.06 9.75 1.54
C ALA A 56 -14.08 10.02 0.03
N PRO A 57 -14.69 11.11 -0.43
CA PRO A 57 -14.62 11.52 -1.83
C PRO A 57 -13.15 11.71 -2.27
N GLY A 58 -12.82 11.24 -3.45
CA GLY A 58 -11.47 11.34 -4.01
C GLY A 58 -10.45 10.38 -3.39
N ARG A 59 -10.91 9.45 -2.56
CA ARG A 59 -10.11 8.33 -2.02
C ARG A 59 -10.71 7.00 -2.44
N ALA A 60 -9.86 5.99 -2.55
CA ALA A 60 -10.28 4.63 -2.80
C ALA A 60 -9.28 3.65 -2.17
N MET A 61 -9.78 2.50 -1.75
CA MET A 61 -8.97 1.35 -1.41
C MET A 61 -9.09 0.35 -2.57
N LEU A 62 -8.00 0.16 -3.31
CA LEU A 62 -7.91 -0.83 -4.37
C LEU A 62 -7.58 -2.19 -3.75
N LEU A 63 -8.37 -3.20 -4.09
CA LEU A 63 -8.17 -4.59 -3.72
C LEU A 63 -7.62 -5.37 -4.90
N ALA A 64 -6.71 -6.26 -4.64
CA ALA A 64 -6.19 -7.24 -5.57
C ALA A 64 -6.55 -8.63 -5.07
N GLU A 65 -7.29 -9.38 -5.86
CA GLU A 65 -7.76 -10.72 -5.55
C GLU A 65 -7.05 -11.72 -6.47
N ALA A 66 -6.52 -12.79 -5.88
CA ALA A 66 -6.01 -13.90 -6.67
C ALA A 66 -7.20 -14.75 -7.15
N GLU A 67 -7.14 -15.22 -8.41
CA GLU A 67 -8.10 -16.23 -8.87
C GLU A 67 -8.05 -17.42 -7.90
N ALA A 68 -9.22 -17.80 -7.38
CA ALA A 68 -9.33 -18.97 -6.52
C ALA A 68 -8.88 -20.21 -7.31
N GLU A 69 -7.98 -21.01 -6.73
CA GLU A 69 -7.88 -22.39 -7.13
C GLU A 69 -9.25 -23.01 -6.86
N ALA A 70 -9.79 -23.74 -7.81
CA ALA A 70 -11.21 -24.12 -7.92
C ALA A 70 -11.79 -25.00 -6.76
N GLU A 71 -11.19 -25.02 -5.57
CA GLU A 71 -11.51 -25.86 -4.43
C GLU A 71 -11.80 -25.09 -3.12
N ALA A 72 -12.00 -23.75 -3.18
CA ALA A 72 -12.33 -22.98 -1.98
C ALA A 72 -13.80 -23.17 -1.57
N GLU A 73 -14.04 -23.98 -0.55
CA GLU A 73 -15.40 -24.33 -0.08
C GLU A 73 -15.89 -23.53 1.14
N THR A 74 -15.11 -22.59 1.70
CA THR A 74 -15.46 -21.87 2.94
C THR A 74 -15.24 -20.36 2.89
N GLU A 75 -15.98 -19.59 3.73
CA GLU A 75 -15.79 -18.14 3.88
C GLU A 75 -14.36 -17.75 4.33
N ALA A 76 -13.69 -18.61 5.11
CA ALA A 76 -12.30 -18.45 5.50
C ALA A 76 -11.32 -18.54 4.31
N GLU A 77 -11.71 -19.23 3.24
CA GLU A 77 -10.98 -19.34 1.99
C GLU A 77 -11.25 -18.16 1.06
N ALA A 78 -12.43 -17.53 1.16
CA ALA A 78 -12.73 -16.27 0.50
C ALA A 78 -11.83 -15.12 1.04
N ASP A 79 -11.55 -15.09 2.34
CA ASP A 79 -10.51 -14.21 2.94
C ASP A 79 -9.10 -14.54 2.38
N GLY A 80 -8.87 -15.78 1.93
CA GLY A 80 -7.65 -16.22 1.26
C GLY A 80 -7.45 -15.63 -0.14
N GLN A 81 -8.49 -15.13 -0.79
CA GLN A 81 -8.43 -14.54 -2.14
C GLN A 81 -7.82 -13.13 -2.15
N LEU A 82 -7.88 -12.36 -1.04
CA LEU A 82 -7.31 -11.04 -0.99
C LEU A 82 -5.77 -11.11 -0.99
N ALA A 83 -5.19 -10.88 -2.15
CA ALA A 83 -3.75 -10.97 -2.40
C ALA A 83 -2.99 -9.73 -1.94
N GLY A 84 -3.64 -8.56 -2.03
CA GLY A 84 -3.06 -7.29 -1.65
C GLY A 84 -4.05 -6.15 -1.73
N CYS A 85 -3.63 -4.99 -1.24
CA CYS A 85 -4.41 -3.75 -1.34
C CYS A 85 -3.49 -2.53 -1.41
N CYS A 86 -4.05 -1.40 -1.84
CA CYS A 86 -3.43 -0.08 -1.68
C CYS A 86 -4.49 1.02 -1.62
N GLN A 87 -4.15 2.10 -0.92
CA GLN A 87 -4.92 3.34 -0.93
C GLN A 87 -4.51 4.19 -2.12
N LEU A 88 -5.49 4.75 -2.81
CA LEU A 88 -5.34 5.85 -3.75
C LEU A 88 -6.07 7.07 -3.22
N GLU A 89 -5.47 8.25 -3.35
CA GLU A 89 -6.08 9.53 -2.99
C GLU A 89 -5.76 10.56 -4.05
N ARG A 90 -6.79 11.12 -4.65
CA ARG A 90 -6.65 12.25 -5.56
C ARG A 90 -6.28 13.50 -4.77
N ARG A 91 -5.22 14.19 -5.19
CA ARG A 91 -4.72 15.42 -4.59
C ARG A 91 -4.82 16.60 -5.55
N PRO A 92 -4.77 17.85 -5.04
CA PRO A 92 -4.58 19.03 -5.87
C PRO A 92 -3.33 18.88 -6.77
N SER A 93 -3.21 19.76 -7.78
CA SER A 93 -2.04 19.82 -8.66
C SER A 93 -1.80 18.57 -9.52
N ALA A 94 -2.90 17.86 -9.87
CA ALA A 94 -2.84 16.61 -10.65
C ALA A 94 -1.90 15.56 -10.03
N GLU A 95 -1.92 15.44 -8.71
CA GLU A 95 -1.22 14.40 -7.97
C GLU A 95 -2.17 13.29 -7.50
N ALA A 96 -1.67 12.06 -7.44
CA ALA A 96 -2.28 10.96 -6.72
C ALA A 96 -1.35 10.48 -5.61
N TYR A 97 -1.91 10.30 -4.40
CA TYR A 97 -1.18 9.68 -3.30
C TYR A 97 -1.44 8.18 -3.26
N PHE A 98 -0.36 7.42 -3.13
CA PHE A 98 -0.35 5.98 -2.98
C PHE A 98 0.08 5.61 -1.56
N GLY A 99 -0.76 4.85 -0.86
CA GLY A 99 -0.51 4.49 0.54
C GLY A 99 -1.07 3.12 0.91
N MET A 100 -0.89 2.73 2.17
CA MET A 100 -1.39 1.45 2.76
C MET A 100 -1.11 0.22 1.87
N PHE A 101 -0.03 0.28 1.06
CA PHE A 101 0.29 -0.77 0.10
C PHE A 101 0.72 -2.05 0.81
N SER A 102 -0.07 -3.08 0.66
CA SER A 102 0.13 -4.38 1.31
C SER A 102 0.03 -5.50 0.29
N VAL A 103 0.91 -6.47 0.41
CA VAL A 103 0.84 -7.75 -0.30
C VAL A 103 0.88 -8.84 0.77
N ARG A 104 0.01 -9.81 0.68
CA ARG A 104 -0.08 -10.92 1.64
C ARG A 104 1.31 -11.53 1.90
N PRO A 105 1.78 -11.59 3.16
CA PRO A 105 3.00 -12.31 3.51
C PRO A 105 2.95 -13.76 3.00
N GLY A 106 4.08 -14.31 2.60
CA GLY A 106 4.14 -15.66 2.01
C GLY A 106 3.72 -15.75 0.53
N ARG A 107 3.07 -14.73 -0.02
CA ARG A 107 2.77 -14.60 -1.46
C ARG A 107 3.59 -13.51 -2.14
N GLN A 108 4.47 -12.86 -1.43
CA GLN A 108 5.42 -11.91 -1.98
C GLN A 108 6.46 -12.62 -2.86
N GLY A 109 7.12 -11.87 -3.76
CA GLY A 109 8.07 -12.48 -4.71
C GLY A 109 7.43 -13.01 -6.01
N GLN A 110 6.12 -13.20 -6.05
CA GLN A 110 5.37 -13.70 -7.22
C GLN A 110 4.98 -12.60 -8.24
N GLY A 111 5.48 -11.39 -8.07
CA GLY A 111 5.17 -10.28 -8.97
C GLY A 111 3.86 -9.52 -8.65
N TRP A 112 3.11 -9.92 -7.63
CA TRP A 112 1.83 -9.29 -7.28
C TRP A 112 1.98 -7.81 -6.91
N GLY A 113 3.00 -7.47 -6.11
CA GLY A 113 3.25 -6.07 -5.78
C GLY A 113 3.48 -5.18 -7.00
N ARG A 114 4.12 -5.72 -8.05
CA ARG A 114 4.30 -5.01 -9.33
C ARG A 114 2.98 -4.83 -10.07
N GLN A 115 2.11 -5.83 -10.08
CA GLN A 115 0.80 -5.76 -10.74
C GLN A 115 -0.09 -4.73 -10.02
N ILE A 116 -0.13 -4.76 -8.68
CA ILE A 116 -0.93 -3.80 -7.88
C ILE A 116 -0.44 -2.37 -8.12
N LEU A 117 0.88 -2.14 -8.08
CA LEU A 117 1.44 -0.81 -8.33
C LEU A 117 1.12 -0.32 -9.75
N ALA A 118 1.26 -1.19 -10.75
CA ALA A 118 0.97 -0.84 -12.14
C ALA A 118 -0.52 -0.49 -12.35
N GLU A 119 -1.43 -1.24 -11.74
CA GLU A 119 -2.86 -0.94 -11.81
C GLU A 119 -3.20 0.36 -11.07
N ALA A 120 -2.59 0.60 -9.90
CA ALA A 120 -2.74 1.84 -9.18
C ALA A 120 -2.26 3.06 -9.99
N GLU A 121 -1.12 2.93 -10.69
CA GLU A 121 -0.59 3.96 -11.59
C GLU A 121 -1.52 4.22 -12.78
N ARG A 122 -2.10 3.16 -13.35
CA ARG A 122 -3.08 3.26 -14.44
C ARG A 122 -4.33 4.02 -13.98
N LEU A 123 -4.93 3.60 -12.87
CA LEU A 123 -6.12 4.25 -12.30
C LEU A 123 -5.85 5.72 -11.93
N ALA A 124 -4.70 6.02 -11.34
CA ALA A 124 -4.32 7.38 -11.02
C ALA A 124 -4.22 8.27 -12.26
N ARG A 125 -3.60 7.77 -13.32
CA ARG A 125 -3.45 8.51 -14.59
C ARG A 125 -4.77 8.63 -15.34
N ASP A 126 -5.45 7.49 -15.59
CA ASP A 126 -6.55 7.40 -16.53
C ASP A 126 -7.89 7.85 -15.90
N ASP A 127 -8.15 7.49 -14.63
CA ASP A 127 -9.40 7.76 -13.97
C ASP A 127 -9.35 9.02 -13.09
N CYS A 128 -8.19 9.34 -12.50
CA CYS A 128 -8.02 10.53 -11.66
C CYS A 128 -7.38 11.71 -12.40
N GLY A 129 -6.83 11.51 -13.60
CA GLY A 129 -6.13 12.55 -14.35
C GLY A 129 -4.83 13.02 -13.67
N ALA A 130 -4.20 12.14 -12.86
CA ALA A 130 -2.99 12.50 -12.16
C ALA A 130 -1.78 12.46 -13.10
N ALA A 131 -0.99 13.51 -13.07
CA ALA A 131 0.28 13.60 -13.79
C ALA A 131 1.44 12.98 -13.00
N THR A 132 1.28 12.86 -11.68
CA THR A 132 2.33 12.37 -10.77
C THR A 132 1.72 11.51 -9.68
N MET A 133 2.37 10.39 -9.36
CA MET A 133 2.08 9.61 -8.16
C MET A 133 3.12 9.89 -7.08
N VAL A 134 2.65 10.12 -5.85
CA VAL A 134 3.50 10.39 -4.69
C VAL A 134 3.22 9.40 -3.57
N MET A 135 4.22 9.10 -2.76
CA MET A 135 4.08 8.24 -1.58
C MET A 135 5.04 8.64 -0.48
N SER A 136 4.73 8.27 0.76
CA SER A 136 5.61 8.45 1.91
C SER A 136 6.06 7.09 2.43
N VAL A 137 7.36 6.90 2.59
CA VAL A 137 7.99 5.66 3.04
C VAL A 137 8.92 5.95 4.21
N LEU A 138 8.98 5.07 5.21
CA LEU A 138 9.98 5.18 6.27
C LEU A 138 11.39 5.14 5.67
N ALA A 139 12.21 6.13 5.99
CA ALA A 139 13.57 6.28 5.45
C ALA A 139 14.46 5.06 5.74
N GLN A 140 14.17 4.36 6.85
CA GLN A 140 14.88 3.18 7.28
C GLN A 140 14.57 1.91 6.46
N ARG A 141 13.57 1.96 5.57
CA ARG A 141 13.20 0.85 4.68
C ARG A 141 13.95 0.94 3.34
N GLY A 142 15.27 0.93 3.39
CA GLY A 142 16.14 1.13 2.21
C GLY A 142 15.84 0.17 1.05
N GLU A 143 15.60 -1.11 1.35
CA GLU A 143 15.27 -2.12 0.31
C GLU A 143 13.94 -1.82 -0.38
N LEU A 144 12.92 -1.38 0.37
CA LEU A 144 11.63 -0.99 -0.19
C LEU A 144 11.75 0.26 -1.04
N ILE A 145 12.53 1.25 -0.59
CA ILE A 145 12.79 2.47 -1.38
C ILE A 145 13.50 2.09 -2.68
N ALA A 146 14.54 1.27 -2.63
CA ALA A 146 15.23 0.77 -3.82
C ALA A 146 14.31 -0.02 -4.75
N TRP A 147 13.31 -0.73 -4.20
CA TRP A 147 12.30 -1.42 -4.99
C TRP A 147 11.43 -0.45 -5.78
N TYR A 148 11.03 0.67 -5.18
CA TYR A 148 10.29 1.74 -5.87
C TYR A 148 11.17 2.48 -6.88
N GLU A 149 12.42 2.78 -6.53
CA GLU A 149 13.37 3.45 -7.43
C GLU A 149 13.58 2.66 -8.73
N ARG A 150 13.69 1.32 -8.65
CA ARG A 150 13.72 0.44 -9.85
C ARG A 150 12.44 0.48 -10.70
N ARG A 151 11.37 1.11 -10.21
CA ARG A 151 10.07 1.28 -10.92
C ARG A 151 9.84 2.72 -11.37
N GLY A 152 10.89 3.54 -11.33
CA GLY A 152 10.87 4.91 -11.83
C GLY A 152 10.47 5.95 -10.80
N TYR A 153 10.33 5.58 -9.53
CA TYR A 153 10.18 6.56 -8.46
C TYR A 153 11.52 7.16 -8.10
N HIS A 154 11.50 8.41 -7.67
CA HIS A 154 12.68 9.10 -7.17
C HIS A 154 12.34 9.86 -5.88
N ARG A 155 13.35 10.07 -5.04
CA ARG A 155 13.21 10.88 -3.83
C ARG A 155 13.04 12.34 -4.22
N THR A 156 12.06 13.01 -3.65
CA THR A 156 11.82 14.45 -3.90
C THR A 156 12.78 15.35 -3.14
N GLY A 157 13.51 14.82 -2.16
CA GLY A 157 14.27 15.58 -1.19
C GLY A 157 13.46 15.98 0.06
N GLU A 158 12.15 15.84 0.03
CA GLU A 158 11.30 16.07 1.20
C GLU A 158 11.44 14.96 2.22
N SER A 159 11.59 15.35 3.47
CA SER A 159 11.64 14.48 4.62
C SER A 159 10.76 15.02 5.73
N ARG A 160 10.08 14.14 6.48
CA ARG A 160 9.27 14.50 7.64
C ARG A 160 9.60 13.59 8.81
N PRO A 161 9.72 14.12 10.03
CA PRO A 161 9.93 13.30 11.21
C PRO A 161 8.74 12.35 11.42
N PHE A 162 9.02 11.20 12.03
CA PHE A 162 7.95 10.32 12.49
C PHE A 162 7.16 11.01 13.60
N PRO A 163 5.82 10.88 13.65
CA PRO A 163 4.97 11.56 14.64
C PRO A 163 5.05 10.84 15.99
N TYR A 164 6.19 10.94 16.67
CA TYR A 164 6.40 10.39 18.01
C TYR A 164 5.32 10.85 18.98
N GLY A 165 4.92 9.96 19.88
CA GLY A 165 3.87 10.24 20.86
C GLY A 165 2.44 10.04 20.37
N ASN A 166 2.25 9.70 19.09
CA ASN A 166 0.95 9.34 18.54
C ASN A 166 0.89 7.84 18.23
N ALA A 167 0.35 7.05 19.15
CA ALA A 167 0.28 5.59 19.05
C ALA A 167 -0.53 5.09 17.84
N ARG A 168 -1.32 5.95 17.20
CA ARG A 168 -2.06 5.62 15.98
C ARG A 168 -1.14 5.25 14.80
N TYR A 169 0.10 5.74 14.83
CA TYR A 169 1.13 5.41 13.82
C TYR A 169 2.01 4.23 14.21
N GLY A 170 1.73 3.61 15.35
CA GLY A 170 2.53 2.56 15.95
C GLY A 170 3.44 3.08 17.06
N ILE A 171 4.08 2.16 17.75
CA ILE A 171 4.99 2.42 18.86
C ILE A 171 6.43 2.30 18.32
N PRO A 172 7.18 3.42 18.23
CA PRO A 172 8.52 3.40 17.64
C PRO A 172 9.51 2.67 18.54
N LYS A 173 10.34 1.79 17.95
CA LYS A 173 11.43 1.07 18.60
C LYS A 173 12.77 1.81 18.57
N ARG A 174 12.83 2.93 17.85
CA ARG A 174 14.04 3.74 17.68
C ARG A 174 13.70 5.22 17.54
N PRO A 175 14.60 6.15 17.93
CA PRO A 175 14.30 7.58 18.01
C PRO A 175 14.52 8.35 16.70
N ASP A 176 15.04 7.73 15.66
CA ASP A 176 15.48 8.37 14.42
C ASP A 176 14.61 8.05 13.19
N LEU A 177 13.34 7.63 13.43
CA LEU A 177 12.41 7.37 12.35
C LEU A 177 12.02 8.66 11.64
N SER A 178 11.98 8.59 10.31
CA SER A 178 11.49 9.66 9.46
C SER A 178 10.84 9.11 8.21
N PHE A 179 10.05 9.92 7.54
CA PHE A 179 9.50 9.60 6.23
C PHE A 179 10.24 10.36 5.14
N VAL A 180 10.46 9.70 4.02
CA VAL A 180 10.87 10.33 2.77
C VAL A 180 9.72 10.28 1.79
N THR A 181 9.61 11.32 0.95
CA THR A 181 8.64 11.38 -0.13
C THR A 181 9.28 10.84 -1.41
N LEU A 182 8.61 9.89 -2.03
CA LEU A 182 8.95 9.41 -3.37
C LEU A 182 7.90 9.89 -4.36
N SER A 183 8.31 10.21 -5.58
CA SER A 183 7.41 10.59 -6.66
C SER A 183 7.79 9.94 -7.99
N LYS A 184 6.78 9.79 -8.86
CA LYS A 184 6.93 9.28 -10.23
C LYS A 184 5.99 10.02 -11.17
N PRO A 185 6.47 10.59 -12.29
CA PRO A 185 5.61 11.08 -13.36
C PRO A 185 4.81 9.91 -13.97
N LEU A 186 3.49 10.08 -14.13
CA LEU A 186 2.60 9.08 -14.72
C LEU A 186 2.32 9.34 -16.21
N VAL A 187 2.58 10.53 -16.67
CA VAL A 187 2.48 10.84 -18.11
C VAL A 187 3.63 10.14 -18.82
N GLY A 188 3.29 9.29 -19.77
CA GLY A 188 4.27 8.76 -20.69
C GLY A 188 5.01 9.93 -21.35
N LEU A 189 6.34 9.84 -21.45
CA LEU A 189 7.08 10.65 -22.38
C LEU A 189 6.46 10.41 -23.77
N ASN A 190 5.53 11.27 -24.20
CA ASN A 190 5.26 11.44 -25.60
C ASN A 190 6.55 12.03 -26.18
N LEU A 191 7.45 11.15 -26.59
CA LEU A 191 8.51 11.52 -27.50
C LEU A 191 7.82 11.92 -28.81
N LEU A 192 7.68 13.22 -29.02
CA LEU A 192 7.37 13.80 -30.31
C LEU A 192 8.48 13.45 -31.31
#